data_e371d5c1a95823917043e74f752c1aa7
#
_entry.id   e371d5c1a95823917043e74f752c1aa7
#
_cell.length_a   1.000
_cell.length_b   1.000
_cell.length_c   1.000
_cell.angle_alpha   90.00
_cell.angle_beta   90.00
_cell.angle_gamma   90.00
#
_symmetry.space_group_name_H-M   'P 1'
#
loop_
_entity.id
_entity.type
_entity.pdbx_description
1 polymer ?
#
loop_
_entity_poly.entity_id
_entity_poly.type
_entity_poly.pdbx_seq_one_letter_code
_entity_poly.pdbx_strand_id
1 'polypeptide(L)'
;MERYLKKYAKPVDFEQGLDDKTFGNADNYRFFFAGEIHWQTMIYPAKKMMLQYLHENQGVNYLLMEEGMGAGLLIDHYIQTGDEEILNFALECKKGLHTDAELERDLWQWLYEYNSQQPEDKKIHAIGIDIEFNTVATLKGLTLLIQNPEQVEDEWKTLYQKAITIKRDSYDEQAVKAFSELIHLTFPEGQNEKKMREVFGDNYDIAVQIYDNMVFASAPEFYNSQFHTDTDITFYDKRDEHAIEVIRWLLNRLPEDAKFFAQYGAAHTYQKEMPLTNYNQKYNRLGMRLNEGRFPLKGQVCTIPYFIFQKGEESREVESNLFYSDWLQDYVDEPTFISLDEEDSPFSKEGVVALKEGCEGVLTDYFQKILILPNSEEAPKIQ
;
A
#
# COMPACT_ATOMS: atom_id res chain seq x y z
N MET A 1 -7.64 -5.12 31.40
CA MET A 1 -7.56 -4.14 30.32
C MET A 1 -6.95 -2.82 30.80
N GLU A 2 -7.53 -2.06 31.73
CA GLU A 2 -7.07 -0.73 32.17
C GLU A 2 -5.59 -0.69 32.59
N ARG A 3 -5.11 -1.66 33.42
CA ARG A 3 -3.69 -1.73 33.81
C ARG A 3 -2.76 -1.95 32.62
N TYR A 4 -3.20 -2.70 31.64
CA TYR A 4 -2.44 -2.97 30.42
C TYR A 4 -2.35 -1.70 29.56
N LEU A 5 -3.47 -1.03 29.31
CA LEU A 5 -3.54 0.19 28.51
C LEU A 5 -2.72 1.32 29.15
N LYS A 6 -2.73 1.49 30.48
CA LYS A 6 -1.83 2.45 31.18
C LYS A 6 -0.34 2.21 30.87
N LYS A 7 0.04 0.99 30.55
CA LYS A 7 1.44 0.64 30.24
C LYS A 7 1.74 0.78 28.74
N TYR A 8 0.82 0.39 27.87
CA TYR A 8 1.08 0.19 26.44
C TYR A 8 0.29 1.13 25.50
N ALA A 9 -0.58 1.98 26.00
CA ALA A 9 -1.12 3.12 25.29
C ALA A 9 -0.23 4.34 25.55
N LYS A 10 0.37 4.90 24.53
CA LYS A 10 1.33 6.00 24.63
C LYS A 10 0.95 7.13 23.68
N PRO A 11 0.87 8.37 24.16
CA PRO A 11 0.79 9.50 23.26
C PRO A 11 2.03 9.53 22.37
N VAL A 12 1.84 9.93 21.11
CA VAL A 12 2.91 10.06 20.13
C VAL A 12 2.95 11.46 19.56
N ASP A 13 4.15 11.98 19.43
CA ASP A 13 4.46 13.24 18.76
C ASP A 13 5.12 12.89 17.43
N PHE A 14 4.54 13.31 16.31
CA PHE A 14 5.06 12.98 14.98
C PHE A 14 6.46 13.58 14.72
N GLU A 15 6.84 14.67 15.39
CA GLU A 15 8.15 15.26 15.24
C GLU A 15 9.22 14.52 16.09
N GLN A 16 8.81 13.95 17.23
CA GLN A 16 9.72 13.18 18.08
C GLN A 16 9.85 11.73 17.63
N GLY A 17 8.86 11.23 16.88
CA GLY A 17 8.84 9.87 16.34
C GLY A 17 8.44 8.80 17.36
N LEU A 18 8.65 7.54 16.98
CA LEU A 18 8.42 6.38 17.83
C LEU A 18 9.73 5.86 18.41
N ASP A 19 9.62 5.20 19.57
CA ASP A 19 10.70 4.40 20.17
C ASP A 19 10.23 2.96 20.41
N ASP A 20 11.18 2.06 20.73
CA ASP A 20 10.89 0.64 20.98
C ASP A 20 9.92 0.42 22.15
N LYS A 21 9.89 1.32 23.13
CA LYS A 21 8.97 1.21 24.28
C LYS A 21 7.53 1.55 23.89
N THR A 22 7.39 2.46 22.94
CA THR A 22 6.09 2.86 22.42
C THR A 22 5.57 1.84 21.41
N PHE A 23 6.42 1.42 20.48
CA PHE A 23 6.05 0.44 19.47
C PHE A 23 5.80 -0.94 20.09
N GLY A 24 6.63 -1.35 21.05
CA GLY A 24 6.56 -2.66 21.69
C GLY A 24 7.13 -3.78 20.83
N ASN A 25 6.55 -4.98 20.94
CA ASN A 25 7.04 -6.17 20.25
C ASN A 25 7.03 -6.01 18.72
N ALA A 26 8.20 -6.17 18.10
CA ALA A 26 8.39 -6.09 16.66
C ALA A 26 9.25 -7.24 16.10
N ASP A 27 9.95 -8.01 16.97
CA ASP A 27 11.00 -8.97 16.59
C ASP A 27 10.51 -10.09 15.65
N ASN A 28 9.24 -10.47 15.77
CA ASN A 28 8.66 -11.56 14.99
C ASN A 28 8.07 -11.12 13.64
N TYR A 29 8.08 -9.81 13.35
CA TYR A 29 7.42 -9.27 12.18
C TYR A 29 8.39 -8.91 11.07
N ARG A 30 8.00 -9.24 9.85
CA ARG A 30 8.68 -8.87 8.61
C ARG A 30 7.83 -7.99 7.70
N PHE A 31 6.51 -7.98 7.92
CA PHE A 31 5.56 -7.18 7.15
C PHE A 31 4.72 -6.33 8.10
N PHE A 32 4.97 -5.03 8.10
CA PHE A 32 4.22 -4.04 8.88
C PHE A 32 3.17 -3.42 8.00
N PHE A 33 1.91 -3.62 8.33
CA PHE A 33 0.78 -3.29 7.45
C PHE A 33 -0.12 -2.25 8.12
N ALA A 34 0.09 -0.97 7.78
CA ALA A 34 -0.76 0.11 8.24
C ALA A 34 -2.06 0.19 7.42
N GLY A 35 -3.18 0.32 8.12
CA GLY A 35 -4.50 0.48 7.53
C GLY A 35 -5.00 1.91 7.67
N GLU A 36 -5.18 2.64 6.56
CA GLU A 36 -5.58 4.05 6.56
C GLU A 36 -7.02 4.27 6.09
N ILE A 37 -7.55 5.44 6.41
CA ILE A 37 -8.71 6.05 5.74
C ILE A 37 -8.15 7.07 4.74
N HIS A 38 -8.40 6.88 3.46
CA HIS A 38 -7.89 7.76 2.43
C HIS A 38 -8.30 9.22 2.64
N TRP A 39 -7.50 10.16 2.09
CA TRP A 39 -7.73 11.62 2.14
C TRP A 39 -7.75 12.25 3.53
N GLN A 40 -7.14 11.62 4.53
CA GLN A 40 -7.04 12.19 5.87
C GLN A 40 -5.68 12.86 6.08
N THR A 41 -5.67 14.08 6.62
CA THR A 41 -4.41 14.85 6.81
C THR A 41 -3.41 14.13 7.70
N MET A 42 -3.88 13.46 8.74
CA MET A 42 -3.01 12.85 9.75
C MET A 42 -2.31 11.56 9.29
N ILE A 43 -2.74 10.94 8.18
CA ILE A 43 -2.10 9.71 7.69
C ILE A 43 -0.69 9.96 7.12
N TYR A 44 -0.40 11.17 6.63
CA TYR A 44 0.91 11.52 6.05
C TYR A 44 2.00 11.66 7.12
N PRO A 45 1.84 12.47 8.20
CA PRO A 45 2.80 12.47 9.29
C PRO A 45 2.89 11.11 10.00
N ALA A 46 1.79 10.36 10.12
CA ALA A 46 1.80 9.01 10.67
C ALA A 46 2.64 8.05 9.80
N LYS A 47 2.51 8.09 8.47
CA LYS A 47 3.32 7.31 7.53
C LYS A 47 4.80 7.64 7.64
N LYS A 48 5.14 8.94 7.69
CA LYS A 48 6.51 9.41 7.87
C LYS A 48 7.11 8.86 9.16
N MET A 49 6.44 9.08 10.30
CA MET A 49 6.88 8.61 11.62
C MET A 49 7.07 7.10 11.66
N MET A 50 6.09 6.35 11.13
CA MET A 50 6.11 4.89 11.11
C MET A 50 7.26 4.36 10.24
N LEU A 51 7.40 4.89 9.03
CA LEU A 51 8.43 4.47 8.10
C LEU A 51 9.83 4.75 8.64
N GLN A 52 10.05 5.93 9.23
CA GLN A 52 11.33 6.28 9.84
C GLN A 52 11.67 5.32 10.99
N TYR A 53 10.75 5.09 11.92
CA TYR A 53 10.96 4.18 13.04
C TYR A 53 11.28 2.75 12.55
N LEU A 54 10.48 2.23 11.62
CA LEU A 54 10.65 0.87 11.12
C LEU A 54 11.96 0.70 10.34
N HIS A 55 12.37 1.71 9.60
CA HIS A 55 13.66 1.69 8.91
C HIS A 55 14.83 1.70 9.90
N GLU A 56 14.84 2.64 10.85
CA GLU A 56 15.96 2.83 11.79
C GLU A 56 16.09 1.68 12.80
N ASN A 57 14.96 1.12 13.28
CA ASN A 57 14.95 0.18 14.39
C ASN A 57 14.61 -1.26 13.98
N GLN A 58 13.92 -1.47 12.84
CA GLN A 58 13.50 -2.78 12.41
C GLN A 58 14.17 -3.24 11.10
N GLY A 59 14.89 -2.35 10.41
CA GLY A 59 15.57 -2.65 9.16
C GLY A 59 14.62 -2.80 7.96
N VAL A 60 13.51 -2.06 7.95
CA VAL A 60 12.60 -1.99 6.82
C VAL A 60 13.22 -1.12 5.73
N ASN A 61 13.55 -1.72 4.58
CA ASN A 61 14.09 -1.00 3.42
C ASN A 61 13.10 -0.96 2.24
N TYR A 62 11.90 -1.52 2.37
CA TYR A 62 10.93 -1.59 1.29
C TYR A 62 9.59 -1.00 1.75
N LEU A 63 9.20 0.12 1.14
CA LEU A 63 7.87 0.71 1.26
C LEU A 63 6.97 0.16 0.14
N LEU A 64 5.98 -0.64 0.51
CA LEU A 64 4.99 -1.15 -0.44
C LEU A 64 3.79 -0.19 -0.52
N MET A 65 3.37 0.12 -1.74
CA MET A 65 2.34 1.14 -2.00
C MET A 65 1.09 0.54 -2.63
N GLU A 66 -0.05 1.11 -2.31
CA GLU A 66 -1.35 0.87 -2.95
C GLU A 66 -1.40 1.54 -4.34
N GLU A 67 -0.44 1.17 -5.16
CA GLU A 67 -0.20 1.68 -6.51
C GLU A 67 0.29 0.53 -7.39
N GLY A 68 0.08 0.62 -8.71
CA GLY A 68 0.70 -0.32 -9.65
C GLY A 68 2.22 -0.24 -9.62
N MET A 69 2.88 -1.32 -9.98
CA MET A 69 4.35 -1.40 -9.95
C MET A 69 4.99 -0.36 -10.89
N GLY A 70 4.41 -0.14 -12.07
CA GLY A 70 4.91 0.87 -13.00
C GLY A 70 4.75 2.30 -12.48
N ALA A 71 3.64 2.62 -11.82
CA ALA A 71 3.45 3.90 -11.14
C ALA A 71 4.42 4.03 -9.95
N GLY A 72 4.64 2.95 -9.20
CA GLY A 72 5.58 2.90 -8.09
C GLY A 72 7.01 3.24 -8.49
N LEU A 73 7.45 2.83 -9.69
CA LEU A 73 8.78 3.17 -10.22
C LEU A 73 9.02 4.68 -10.34
N LEU A 74 7.98 5.49 -10.59
CA LEU A 74 8.14 6.96 -10.64
C LEU A 74 8.50 7.51 -9.27
N ILE A 75 7.85 7.02 -8.23
CA ILE A 75 8.12 7.42 -6.85
C ILE A 75 9.49 6.92 -6.41
N ASP A 76 9.82 5.64 -6.71
CA ASP A 76 11.14 5.10 -6.37
C ASP A 76 12.25 5.90 -7.07
N HIS A 77 12.10 6.19 -8.36
CA HIS A 77 13.06 7.02 -9.09
C HIS A 77 13.25 8.37 -8.41
N TYR A 78 12.15 9.06 -8.06
CA TYR A 78 12.24 10.35 -7.40
C TYR A 78 12.97 10.28 -6.05
N ILE A 79 12.61 9.35 -5.18
CA ILE A 79 13.23 9.24 -3.85
C ILE A 79 14.69 8.76 -3.87
N GLN A 80 15.17 8.25 -5.02
CA GLN A 80 16.58 7.92 -5.24
C GLN A 80 17.38 9.06 -5.88
N THR A 81 16.76 9.90 -6.74
CA THR A 81 17.46 10.85 -7.59
C THR A 81 17.13 12.32 -7.33
N GLY A 82 15.95 12.62 -6.77
CA GLY A 82 15.41 13.98 -6.62
C GLY A 82 14.91 14.61 -7.93
N ASP A 83 14.56 13.78 -8.93
CA ASP A 83 14.06 14.27 -10.22
C ASP A 83 12.64 14.87 -10.09
N GLU A 84 12.57 16.18 -9.92
CA GLU A 84 11.32 16.93 -9.74
C GLU A 84 10.35 16.81 -10.94
N GLU A 85 10.86 16.60 -12.15
CA GLU A 85 9.99 16.40 -13.31
C GLU A 85 9.22 15.10 -13.20
N ILE A 86 9.88 14.04 -12.71
CA ILE A 86 9.24 12.74 -12.46
C ILE A 86 8.24 12.83 -11.30
N LEU A 87 8.57 13.51 -10.20
CA LEU A 87 7.62 13.70 -9.10
C LEU A 87 6.38 14.46 -9.58
N ASN A 88 6.56 15.58 -10.29
CA ASN A 88 5.46 16.36 -10.83
C ASN A 88 4.56 15.51 -11.73
N PHE A 89 5.17 14.70 -12.59
CA PHE A 89 4.42 13.79 -13.47
C PHE A 89 3.64 12.74 -12.67
N ALA A 90 4.27 12.12 -11.67
CA ALA A 90 3.63 11.11 -10.83
C ALA A 90 2.41 11.70 -10.09
N LEU A 91 2.56 12.88 -9.48
CA LEU A 91 1.48 13.57 -8.78
C LEU A 91 0.35 14.00 -9.72
N GLU A 92 0.68 14.53 -10.90
CA GLU A 92 -0.36 14.87 -11.92
C GLU A 92 -1.17 13.62 -12.30
N CYS A 93 -0.52 12.47 -12.39
CA CYS A 93 -1.19 11.20 -12.63
C CYS A 93 -2.11 10.74 -11.49
N LYS A 94 -1.98 11.25 -10.29
CA LYS A 94 -2.80 10.88 -9.13
C LYS A 94 -4.09 11.70 -9.00
N LYS A 95 -4.21 12.82 -9.71
CA LYS A 95 -5.42 13.66 -9.66
C LYS A 95 -6.68 12.86 -9.92
N GLY A 96 -7.65 12.96 -8.99
CA GLY A 96 -8.92 12.25 -9.05
C GLY A 96 -8.88 10.79 -8.56
N LEU A 97 -7.72 10.29 -8.07
CA LEU A 97 -7.61 8.99 -7.44
C LEU A 97 -7.74 9.08 -5.91
N HIS A 98 -7.78 7.92 -5.25
CA HIS A 98 -7.79 7.81 -3.79
C HIS A 98 -6.52 8.35 -3.11
N THR A 99 -5.46 8.58 -3.87
CA THR A 99 -4.18 9.17 -3.42
C THR A 99 -4.02 10.63 -3.86
N ASP A 100 -5.09 11.29 -4.32
CA ASP A 100 -5.10 12.70 -4.76
C ASP A 100 -5.02 13.64 -3.55
N ALA A 101 -3.81 13.91 -3.07
CA ALA A 101 -3.57 14.81 -1.94
C ALA A 101 -2.26 15.59 -2.08
N GLU A 102 -2.32 16.92 -1.82
CA GLU A 102 -1.13 17.80 -1.85
C GLU A 102 -0.03 17.35 -0.88
N LEU A 103 -0.42 16.78 0.27
CA LEU A 103 0.50 16.30 1.29
C LEU A 103 1.41 15.14 0.84
N GLU A 104 1.06 14.46 -0.26
CA GLU A 104 1.95 13.46 -0.85
C GLU A 104 3.27 14.07 -1.33
N ARG A 105 3.26 15.29 -1.87
CA ARG A 105 4.48 15.97 -2.27
C ARG A 105 5.46 16.11 -1.11
N ASP A 106 5.00 16.61 0.01
CA ASP A 106 5.82 16.83 1.21
C ASP A 106 6.37 15.51 1.74
N LEU A 107 5.57 14.44 1.71
CA LEU A 107 6.00 13.10 2.08
C LEU A 107 7.14 12.58 1.22
N TRP A 108 7.01 12.69 -0.13
CA TRP A 108 8.04 12.18 -1.04
C TRP A 108 9.30 13.05 -1.03
N GLN A 109 9.19 14.37 -0.87
CA GLN A 109 10.33 15.27 -0.67
C GLN A 109 11.09 14.93 0.61
N TRP A 110 10.38 14.74 1.72
CA TRP A 110 10.99 14.27 2.94
C TRP A 110 11.71 12.92 2.74
N LEU A 111 11.10 11.96 2.07
CA LEU A 111 11.70 10.64 1.87
C LEU A 111 12.95 10.70 0.98
N TYR A 112 12.96 11.56 -0.03
CA TYR A 112 14.17 11.84 -0.81
C TYR A 112 15.29 12.41 0.05
N GLU A 113 15.01 13.44 0.86
CA GLU A 113 15.98 14.04 1.77
C GLU A 113 16.50 13.02 2.78
N TYR A 114 15.63 12.20 3.32
CA TYR A 114 15.99 11.13 4.25
C TYR A 114 16.89 10.08 3.57
N ASN A 115 16.52 9.58 2.39
CA ASN A 115 17.32 8.64 1.61
C ASN A 115 18.69 9.20 1.21
N SER A 116 18.78 10.50 0.91
CA SER A 116 20.04 11.13 0.52
C SER A 116 21.12 11.07 1.62
N GLN A 117 20.71 10.86 2.86
CA GLN A 117 21.58 10.74 4.03
C GLN A 117 21.92 9.27 4.36
N GLN A 118 21.30 8.31 3.70
CA GLN A 118 21.51 6.88 3.94
C GLN A 118 22.62 6.32 3.05
N PRO A 119 23.39 5.33 3.54
CA PRO A 119 24.23 4.49 2.67
C PRO A 119 23.37 3.80 1.58
N GLU A 120 23.94 3.55 0.42
CA GLU A 120 23.23 3.00 -0.75
C GLU A 120 22.47 1.70 -0.44
N ASP A 121 23.09 0.81 0.35
CA ASP A 121 22.50 -0.46 0.76
C ASP A 121 21.45 -0.36 1.87
N LYS A 122 21.21 0.87 2.36
CA LYS A 122 20.23 1.17 3.41
C LYS A 122 19.09 2.08 2.94
N LYS A 123 19.14 2.55 1.71
CA LYS A 123 18.06 3.39 1.18
C LYS A 123 16.72 2.63 1.18
N ILE A 124 15.65 3.39 1.41
CA ILE A 124 14.29 2.88 1.28
C ILE A 124 13.92 2.87 -0.20
N HIS A 125 13.37 1.76 -0.67
CA HIS A 125 12.80 1.62 -2.00
C HIS A 125 11.28 1.60 -1.95
N ALA A 126 10.63 2.33 -2.85
CA ALA A 126 9.18 2.36 -2.98
C ALA A 126 8.74 1.40 -4.11
N ILE A 127 7.84 0.47 -3.81
CA ILE A 127 7.38 -0.56 -4.75
C ILE A 127 5.85 -0.57 -4.77
N GLY A 128 5.26 -0.35 -5.93
CA GLY A 128 3.83 -0.57 -6.14
C GLY A 128 3.52 -2.07 -6.17
N ILE A 129 2.48 -2.49 -5.46
CA ILE A 129 2.09 -3.91 -5.40
C ILE A 129 0.63 -4.15 -5.79
N ASP A 130 -0.06 -3.09 -6.17
CA ASP A 130 -1.44 -3.15 -6.63
C ASP A 130 -1.52 -3.33 -8.15
N ILE A 131 -2.74 -3.39 -8.66
CA ILE A 131 -3.00 -3.40 -10.09
C ILE A 131 -2.55 -2.07 -10.75
N GLU A 132 -2.29 -2.12 -12.05
CA GLU A 132 -1.90 -0.94 -12.83
C GLU A 132 -3.11 -0.04 -13.14
N PHE A 133 -3.64 0.66 -12.12
CA PHE A 133 -4.76 1.60 -12.28
C PHE A 133 -4.43 2.75 -13.23
N ASN A 134 -3.15 3.14 -13.23
CA ASN A 134 -2.68 4.34 -13.87
C ASN A 134 -1.86 4.02 -15.10
N THR A 135 -2.54 3.74 -16.22
CA THR A 135 -1.89 3.38 -17.48
C THR A 135 -0.79 4.35 -17.90
N VAL A 136 -1.02 5.66 -17.74
CA VAL A 136 -0.06 6.70 -18.17
C VAL A 136 1.17 6.69 -17.26
N ALA A 137 0.98 6.58 -15.93
CA ALA A 137 2.07 6.46 -14.99
C ALA A 137 2.86 5.17 -15.20
N THR A 138 2.17 4.04 -15.43
CA THR A 138 2.78 2.75 -15.72
C THR A 138 3.67 2.79 -16.95
N LEU A 139 3.18 3.37 -18.05
CA LEU A 139 3.97 3.52 -19.28
C LEU A 139 5.20 4.41 -19.07
N LYS A 140 5.05 5.50 -18.32
CA LYS A 140 6.18 6.36 -17.96
C LYS A 140 7.19 5.61 -17.09
N GLY A 141 6.72 4.83 -16.11
CA GLY A 141 7.56 3.98 -15.29
C GLY A 141 8.36 2.96 -16.11
N LEU A 142 7.70 2.30 -17.07
CA LEU A 142 8.39 1.38 -17.99
C LEU A 142 9.55 2.05 -18.74
N THR A 143 9.45 3.34 -19.10
CA THR A 143 10.57 4.02 -19.76
C THR A 143 11.79 4.20 -18.88
N LEU A 144 11.62 4.25 -17.54
CA LEU A 144 12.74 4.33 -16.61
C LEU A 144 13.55 3.02 -16.55
N LEU A 145 12.95 1.90 -16.97
CA LEU A 145 13.60 0.60 -17.03
C LEU A 145 14.44 0.37 -18.30
N ILE A 146 14.27 1.22 -19.33
CA ILE A 146 14.97 1.05 -20.63
C ILE A 146 16.45 1.32 -20.43
N GLN A 147 17.28 0.30 -20.66
CA GLN A 147 18.75 0.42 -20.61
C GLN A 147 19.35 0.75 -21.99
N ASN A 148 18.74 0.26 -23.07
CA ASN A 148 19.24 0.44 -24.43
C ASN A 148 18.20 1.11 -25.33
N PRO A 149 18.05 2.44 -25.24
CA PRO A 149 16.99 3.17 -25.97
C PRO A 149 17.14 3.10 -27.49
N GLU A 150 18.33 2.83 -28.01
CA GLU A 150 18.58 2.65 -29.44
C GLU A 150 17.97 1.34 -29.99
N GLN A 151 17.68 0.40 -29.12
CA GLN A 151 17.03 -0.88 -29.48
C GLN A 151 15.50 -0.78 -29.54
N VAL A 152 14.92 0.37 -29.11
CA VAL A 152 13.48 0.58 -29.12
C VAL A 152 12.99 0.88 -30.53
N GLU A 153 12.01 0.10 -31.03
CA GLU A 153 11.42 0.31 -32.35
C GLU A 153 10.61 1.61 -32.46
N ASP A 154 10.60 2.22 -33.64
CA ASP A 154 9.89 3.49 -33.88
C ASP A 154 8.36 3.36 -33.70
N GLU A 155 7.81 2.18 -34.00
CA GLU A 155 6.40 1.87 -33.81
C GLU A 155 6.02 1.89 -32.33
N TRP A 156 6.86 1.30 -31.46
CA TRP A 156 6.71 1.35 -30.01
C TRP A 156 6.79 2.79 -29.48
N LYS A 157 7.79 3.57 -29.94
CA LYS A 157 7.92 5.00 -29.60
C LYS A 157 6.67 5.80 -29.95
N THR A 158 6.10 5.57 -31.12
CA THR A 158 4.90 6.26 -31.60
C THR A 158 3.68 5.93 -30.73
N LEU A 159 3.45 4.67 -30.43
CA LEU A 159 2.35 4.22 -29.57
C LEU A 159 2.51 4.71 -28.14
N TYR A 160 3.72 4.62 -27.62
CA TYR A 160 4.05 5.13 -26.30
C TYR A 160 3.76 6.63 -26.19
N GLN A 161 4.26 7.43 -27.12
CA GLN A 161 4.00 8.87 -27.14
C GLN A 161 2.51 9.19 -27.23
N LYS A 162 1.76 8.44 -28.02
CA LYS A 162 0.30 8.58 -28.09
C LYS A 162 -0.35 8.24 -26.75
N ALA A 163 0.03 7.15 -26.12
CA ALA A 163 -0.55 6.68 -24.85
C ALA A 163 -0.31 7.67 -23.70
N ILE A 164 0.90 8.24 -23.57
CA ILE A 164 1.23 9.20 -22.50
C ILE A 164 0.61 10.58 -22.69
N THR A 165 0.15 10.92 -23.90
CA THR A 165 -0.53 12.21 -24.19
C THR A 165 -2.04 12.16 -24.03
N ILE A 166 -2.63 10.98 -23.87
CA ILE A 166 -4.05 10.84 -23.59
C ILE A 166 -4.33 11.40 -22.20
N LYS A 167 -5.12 12.47 -22.12
CA LYS A 167 -5.58 13.00 -20.84
C LYS A 167 -6.40 11.93 -20.15
N ARG A 168 -6.05 11.67 -18.93
CA ARG A 168 -6.66 10.65 -18.15
C ARG A 168 -8.02 11.08 -17.60
N ASP A 169 -9.07 10.45 -18.09
CA ASP A 169 -10.13 9.98 -17.22
C ASP A 169 -9.76 8.55 -16.85
N SER A 170 -9.92 8.15 -15.60
CA SER A 170 -9.48 6.86 -15.06
C SER A 170 -10.00 5.64 -15.86
N TYR A 171 -10.84 5.88 -16.85
CA TYR A 171 -11.53 4.88 -17.67
C TYR A 171 -11.59 5.26 -19.15
N ASP A 172 -10.60 5.99 -19.66
CA ASP A 172 -10.56 6.32 -21.07
C ASP A 172 -10.33 5.06 -21.93
N GLU A 173 -11.38 4.64 -22.64
CA GLU A 173 -11.34 3.50 -23.56
C GLU A 173 -10.20 3.62 -24.59
N GLN A 174 -9.83 4.85 -24.97
CA GLN A 174 -8.72 5.08 -25.90
C GLN A 174 -7.37 4.82 -25.24
N ALA A 175 -7.20 5.18 -23.96
CA ALA A 175 -6.00 4.86 -23.20
C ALA A 175 -5.84 3.35 -23.02
N VAL A 176 -6.90 2.65 -22.64
CA VAL A 176 -6.92 1.18 -22.52
C VAL A 176 -6.58 0.52 -23.86
N LYS A 177 -7.15 1.01 -24.98
CA LYS A 177 -6.88 0.47 -26.31
C LYS A 177 -5.45 0.72 -26.75
N ALA A 178 -4.93 1.93 -26.61
CA ALA A 178 -3.55 2.28 -26.95
C ALA A 178 -2.56 1.46 -26.10
N PHE A 179 -2.92 1.20 -24.87
CA PHE A 179 -2.18 0.41 -23.93
C PHE A 179 -2.17 -1.08 -24.32
N SER A 180 -3.32 -1.66 -24.64
CA SER A 180 -3.42 -3.03 -25.14
C SER A 180 -2.63 -3.21 -26.43
N GLU A 181 -2.68 -2.24 -27.36
CA GLU A 181 -1.88 -2.25 -28.59
C GLU A 181 -0.37 -2.20 -28.27
N LEU A 182 0.04 -1.35 -27.32
CA LEU A 182 1.43 -1.27 -26.86
C LEU A 182 1.90 -2.59 -26.24
N ILE A 183 1.07 -3.21 -25.40
CA ILE A 183 1.29 -4.51 -24.82
C ILE A 183 1.53 -5.57 -25.89
N HIS A 184 0.64 -5.70 -26.88
CA HIS A 184 0.75 -6.69 -27.94
C HIS A 184 1.97 -6.48 -28.84
N LEU A 185 2.38 -5.23 -29.05
CA LEU A 185 3.61 -4.93 -29.81
C LEU A 185 4.87 -5.17 -29.00
N THR A 186 4.82 -4.92 -27.70
CA THR A 186 5.98 -5.05 -26.81
C THR A 186 6.25 -6.51 -26.45
N PHE A 187 5.18 -7.30 -26.27
CA PHE A 187 5.22 -8.69 -25.84
C PHE A 187 4.35 -9.60 -26.73
N PRO A 188 4.57 -9.68 -28.04
CA PRO A 188 3.88 -10.65 -28.85
C PRO A 188 4.33 -12.04 -28.42
N GLU A 189 3.37 -12.94 -28.27
CA GLU A 189 3.53 -14.30 -27.80
C GLU A 189 4.81 -14.98 -28.31
N GLY A 190 5.83 -15.06 -27.47
CA GLY A 190 7.02 -15.90 -27.65
C GLY A 190 8.08 -15.42 -28.66
N GLN A 191 7.86 -14.39 -29.46
CA GLN A 191 8.81 -14.00 -30.51
C GLN A 191 9.75 -12.85 -30.15
N ASN A 192 9.45 -12.06 -29.11
CA ASN A 192 10.21 -10.85 -28.77
C ASN A 192 10.94 -10.88 -27.43
N GLU A 193 11.02 -12.01 -26.73
CA GLU A 193 11.77 -12.09 -25.48
C GLU A 193 13.22 -11.59 -25.65
N LYS A 194 13.89 -12.04 -26.71
CA LYS A 194 15.26 -11.63 -27.00
C LYS A 194 15.38 -10.12 -27.16
N LYS A 195 14.46 -9.52 -27.90
CA LYS A 195 14.44 -8.09 -28.14
C LYS A 195 14.12 -7.30 -26.86
N MET A 196 13.17 -7.78 -26.06
CA MET A 196 12.86 -7.15 -24.79
C MET A 196 14.04 -7.21 -23.81
N ARG A 197 14.77 -8.33 -23.78
CA ARG A 197 16.04 -8.41 -23.03
C ARG A 197 17.10 -7.45 -23.55
N GLU A 198 17.17 -7.22 -24.86
CA GLU A 198 18.06 -6.22 -25.46
C GLU A 198 17.67 -4.79 -25.04
N VAL A 199 16.37 -4.45 -24.98
CA VAL A 199 15.87 -3.13 -24.56
C VAL A 199 16.04 -2.88 -23.06
N PHE A 200 15.58 -3.83 -22.22
CA PHE A 200 15.49 -3.64 -20.78
C PHE A 200 16.72 -4.16 -20.02
N GLY A 201 17.58 -5.00 -20.64
CA GLY A 201 18.76 -5.57 -19.99
C GLY A 201 18.42 -6.26 -18.68
N ASP A 202 19.08 -5.85 -17.58
CA ASP A 202 18.88 -6.40 -16.23
C ASP A 202 17.47 -6.09 -15.65
N ASN A 203 16.79 -5.08 -16.20
CA ASN A 203 15.44 -4.70 -15.78
C ASN A 203 14.33 -5.52 -16.46
N TYR A 204 14.71 -6.48 -17.34
CA TYR A 204 13.74 -7.28 -18.10
C TYR A 204 12.67 -7.94 -17.23
N ASP A 205 13.07 -8.58 -16.13
CA ASP A 205 12.11 -9.30 -15.27
C ASP A 205 11.12 -8.36 -14.58
N ILE A 206 11.52 -7.12 -14.26
CA ILE A 206 10.62 -6.11 -13.70
C ILE A 206 9.65 -5.64 -14.79
N ALA A 207 10.15 -5.41 -16.01
CA ALA A 207 9.30 -5.00 -17.13
C ALA A 207 8.26 -6.08 -17.48
N VAL A 208 8.63 -7.37 -17.42
CA VAL A 208 7.70 -8.50 -17.59
C VAL A 208 6.65 -8.51 -16.48
N GLN A 209 7.05 -8.33 -15.23
CA GLN A 209 6.07 -8.30 -14.11
C GLN A 209 5.07 -7.16 -14.27
N ILE A 210 5.52 -5.96 -14.66
CA ILE A 210 4.62 -4.84 -14.95
C ILE A 210 3.68 -5.21 -16.09
N TYR A 211 4.20 -5.83 -17.15
CA TYR A 211 3.36 -6.32 -18.25
C TYR A 211 2.27 -7.29 -17.77
N ASP A 212 2.62 -8.29 -16.96
CA ASP A 212 1.67 -9.27 -16.42
C ASP A 212 0.59 -8.57 -15.56
N ASN A 213 1.00 -7.58 -14.74
CA ASN A 213 0.08 -6.76 -13.96
C ASN A 213 -0.90 -6.00 -14.87
N MET A 214 -0.40 -5.48 -15.99
CA MET A 214 -1.19 -4.75 -16.98
C MET A 214 -2.20 -5.66 -17.69
N VAL A 215 -1.77 -6.85 -18.08
CA VAL A 215 -2.65 -7.86 -18.69
C VAL A 215 -3.76 -8.24 -17.71
N PHE A 216 -3.42 -8.45 -16.45
CA PHE A 216 -4.41 -8.72 -15.41
C PHE A 216 -5.43 -7.58 -15.27
N ALA A 217 -4.96 -6.33 -15.15
CA ALA A 217 -5.82 -5.15 -14.99
C ALA A 217 -6.72 -4.87 -16.21
N SER A 218 -6.29 -5.26 -17.41
CA SER A 218 -7.03 -5.08 -18.67
C SER A 218 -7.97 -6.23 -19.00
N ALA A 219 -8.00 -7.33 -18.23
CA ALA A 219 -8.89 -8.45 -18.46
C ALA A 219 -10.36 -7.99 -18.38
N PRO A 220 -11.21 -8.33 -19.41
CA PRO A 220 -12.58 -7.82 -19.48
C PRO A 220 -13.43 -8.12 -18.24
N GLU A 221 -13.21 -9.27 -17.62
CA GLU A 221 -13.92 -9.69 -16.42
C GLU A 221 -13.56 -8.80 -15.22
N PHE A 222 -12.30 -8.43 -15.11
CA PHE A 222 -11.81 -7.54 -14.07
C PHE A 222 -12.21 -6.09 -14.36
N TYR A 223 -12.02 -5.62 -15.59
CA TYR A 223 -12.37 -4.27 -16.01
C TYR A 223 -13.87 -3.99 -15.81
N ASN A 224 -14.74 -4.94 -16.14
CA ASN A 224 -16.18 -4.79 -15.95
C ASN A 224 -16.58 -4.79 -14.47
N SER A 225 -15.88 -5.53 -13.59
CA SER A 225 -16.22 -5.61 -12.17
C SER A 225 -15.99 -4.28 -11.43
N GLN A 226 -15.02 -3.46 -11.86
CA GLN A 226 -14.74 -2.18 -11.22
C GLN A 226 -15.85 -1.13 -11.39
N PHE A 227 -16.77 -1.30 -12.36
CA PHE A 227 -17.94 -0.43 -12.57
C PHE A 227 -19.17 -0.86 -11.75
N HIS A 228 -19.11 -2.00 -11.06
CA HIS A 228 -20.21 -2.56 -10.29
C HIS A 228 -19.84 -2.72 -8.80
N THR A 229 -18.96 -1.84 -8.32
CA THR A 229 -18.35 -1.92 -6.99
C THR A 229 -19.34 -1.86 -5.83
N ASP A 230 -20.52 -1.28 -6.01
CA ASP A 230 -21.50 -1.13 -4.93
C ASP A 230 -22.18 -2.45 -4.51
N THR A 231 -22.05 -3.52 -5.31
CA THR A 231 -22.69 -4.81 -5.05
C THR A 231 -21.79 -6.01 -5.27
N ASP A 232 -20.61 -5.84 -5.90
CA ASP A 232 -19.72 -6.93 -6.28
C ASP A 232 -18.33 -6.77 -5.68
N ILE A 233 -18.02 -7.63 -4.71
CA ILE A 233 -16.70 -7.67 -4.06
C ILE A 233 -15.63 -8.33 -4.94
N THR A 234 -16.00 -8.88 -6.09
CA THR A 234 -15.07 -9.60 -6.99
C THR A 234 -13.88 -8.73 -7.39
N PHE A 235 -14.11 -7.42 -7.57
CA PHE A 235 -13.05 -6.47 -7.86
C PHE A 235 -12.00 -6.43 -6.74
N TYR A 236 -12.44 -6.25 -5.48
CA TYR A 236 -11.55 -6.17 -4.33
C TYR A 236 -10.84 -7.49 -4.05
N ASP A 237 -11.56 -8.60 -4.15
CA ASP A 237 -11.01 -9.94 -3.92
C ASP A 237 -9.91 -10.29 -4.95
N LYS A 238 -10.15 -10.03 -6.24
CA LYS A 238 -9.16 -10.24 -7.30
C LYS A 238 -7.97 -9.28 -7.21
N ARG A 239 -8.21 -8.04 -6.81
CA ARG A 239 -7.17 -7.05 -6.58
C ARG A 239 -6.21 -7.50 -5.47
N ASP A 240 -6.75 -7.97 -4.34
CA ASP A 240 -5.95 -8.50 -3.24
C ASP A 240 -5.25 -9.82 -3.61
N GLU A 241 -5.88 -10.67 -4.41
CA GLU A 241 -5.26 -11.87 -4.99
C GLU A 241 -4.05 -11.50 -5.86
N HIS A 242 -4.19 -10.49 -6.70
CA HIS A 242 -3.10 -10.00 -7.53
C HIS A 242 -1.94 -9.44 -6.68
N ALA A 243 -2.23 -8.61 -5.68
CA ALA A 243 -1.22 -8.05 -4.78
C ALA A 243 -0.39 -9.15 -4.08
N ILE A 244 -1.02 -10.26 -3.70
CA ILE A 244 -0.33 -11.43 -3.14
C ILE A 244 0.67 -12.04 -4.14
N GLU A 245 0.32 -12.15 -5.41
CA GLU A 245 1.23 -12.68 -6.43
C GLU A 245 2.42 -11.74 -6.66
N VAL A 246 2.19 -10.42 -6.64
CA VAL A 246 3.28 -9.43 -6.71
C VAL A 246 4.19 -9.53 -5.48
N ILE A 247 3.64 -9.64 -4.27
CA ILE A 247 4.44 -9.84 -3.05
C ILE A 247 5.23 -11.15 -3.13
N ARG A 248 4.64 -12.24 -3.62
CA ARG A 248 5.32 -13.53 -3.83
C ARG A 248 6.49 -13.38 -4.80
N TRP A 249 6.28 -12.65 -5.89
CA TRP A 249 7.32 -12.35 -6.87
C TRP A 249 8.48 -11.56 -6.24
N LEU A 250 8.18 -10.56 -5.38
CA LEU A 250 9.20 -9.80 -4.63
C LEU A 250 9.98 -10.70 -3.67
N LEU A 251 9.32 -11.53 -2.88
CA LEU A 251 9.95 -12.44 -1.92
C LEU A 251 10.91 -13.43 -2.56
N ASN A 252 10.72 -13.77 -3.83
CA ASN A 252 11.64 -14.64 -4.58
C ASN A 252 12.89 -13.91 -5.12
N ARG A 253 12.94 -12.57 -5.02
CA ARG A 253 14.00 -11.72 -5.60
C ARG A 253 14.75 -10.89 -4.58
N LEU A 254 14.10 -10.58 -3.48
CA LEU A 254 14.68 -9.80 -2.40
C LEU A 254 15.41 -10.72 -1.40
N PRO A 255 16.27 -10.17 -0.54
CA PRO A 255 16.89 -10.94 0.54
C PRO A 255 15.86 -11.71 1.38
N GLU A 256 16.22 -12.91 1.85
CA GLU A 256 15.31 -13.76 2.62
C GLU A 256 14.79 -13.08 3.91
N ASP A 257 15.61 -12.20 4.50
CA ASP A 257 15.30 -11.41 5.69
C ASP A 257 14.71 -10.03 5.38
N ALA A 258 14.38 -9.72 4.12
CA ALA A 258 13.77 -8.46 3.73
C ALA A 258 12.53 -8.16 4.57
N LYS A 259 12.43 -6.91 5.05
CA LYS A 259 11.30 -6.40 5.82
C LYS A 259 10.59 -5.28 5.06
N PHE A 260 9.28 -5.24 5.23
CA PHE A 260 8.37 -4.40 4.45
C PHE A 260 7.51 -3.52 5.36
N PHE A 261 7.28 -2.31 4.95
CA PHE A 261 6.19 -1.48 5.43
C PHE A 261 5.22 -1.20 4.29
N ALA A 262 3.94 -1.46 4.50
CA ALA A 262 2.88 -1.11 3.56
C ALA A 262 1.85 -0.22 4.26
N GLN A 263 1.34 0.80 3.57
CA GLN A 263 0.19 1.58 4.00
C GLN A 263 -0.86 1.56 2.91
N TYR A 264 -2.02 1.03 3.24
CA TYR A 264 -3.14 0.71 2.36
C TYR A 264 -4.46 1.14 3.00
N GLY A 265 -5.51 1.23 2.22
CA GLY A 265 -6.87 1.34 2.74
C GLY A 265 -7.14 0.26 3.79
N ALA A 266 -7.68 0.64 4.96
CA ALA A 266 -7.83 -0.24 6.11
C ALA A 266 -8.57 -1.55 5.78
N ALA A 267 -9.52 -1.51 4.82
CA ALA A 267 -10.25 -2.69 4.39
C ALA A 267 -9.37 -3.85 3.91
N HIS A 268 -8.17 -3.59 3.40
CA HIS A 268 -7.23 -4.60 2.90
C HIS A 268 -6.36 -5.23 3.98
N THR A 269 -6.24 -4.62 5.18
CA THR A 269 -5.15 -4.90 6.11
C THR A 269 -5.46 -5.94 7.18
N TYR A 270 -6.73 -6.18 7.47
CA TYR A 270 -7.14 -7.08 8.55
C TYR A 270 -6.79 -8.53 8.25
N GLN A 271 -6.28 -9.25 9.27
CA GLN A 271 -5.77 -10.61 9.16
C GLN A 271 -6.84 -11.69 9.35
N LYS A 272 -8.07 -11.31 9.67
CA LYS A 272 -9.20 -12.21 9.86
C LYS A 272 -10.47 -11.64 9.23
N GLU A 273 -11.36 -12.54 8.86
CA GLU A 273 -12.63 -12.19 8.26
C GLU A 273 -13.52 -11.36 9.21
N MET A 274 -14.12 -10.31 8.68
CA MET A 274 -15.12 -9.52 9.38
C MET A 274 -16.26 -9.13 8.43
N PRO A 275 -17.51 -9.00 8.94
CA PRO A 275 -18.63 -8.54 8.12
C PRO A 275 -18.34 -7.13 7.58
N LEU A 276 -18.64 -6.92 6.29
CA LEU A 276 -18.71 -5.58 5.72
C LEU A 276 -20.16 -5.13 5.72
N THR A 277 -20.44 -3.97 6.30
CA THR A 277 -21.82 -3.45 6.45
C THR A 277 -22.52 -3.23 5.12
N ASN A 278 -21.78 -2.96 4.06
CA ASN A 278 -22.32 -2.64 2.73
C ASN A 278 -22.33 -3.82 1.75
N TYR A 279 -21.74 -4.96 2.12
CA TYR A 279 -21.62 -6.12 1.25
C TYR A 279 -22.09 -7.37 1.96
N ASN A 280 -23.11 -8.03 1.43
CA ASN A 280 -23.58 -9.33 1.93
C ASN A 280 -22.59 -10.49 1.61
N GLN A 281 -21.40 -10.18 1.16
CA GLN A 281 -20.41 -11.14 0.73
C GLN A 281 -19.13 -10.98 1.56
N LYS A 282 -18.40 -12.07 1.69
CA LYS A 282 -17.11 -12.14 2.35
C LYS A 282 -16.04 -12.25 1.28
N TYR A 283 -14.95 -11.48 1.40
CA TYR A 283 -13.80 -11.64 0.52
C TYR A 283 -12.50 -11.79 1.31
N ASN A 284 -11.53 -12.40 0.65
CA ASN A 284 -10.26 -12.74 1.25
C ASN A 284 -9.28 -11.56 1.13
N ARG A 285 -9.19 -10.77 2.18
CA ARG A 285 -8.38 -9.54 2.23
C ARG A 285 -6.89 -9.83 2.09
N LEU A 286 -6.12 -8.84 1.66
CA LEU A 286 -4.66 -8.96 1.52
C LEU A 286 -4.00 -9.39 2.84
N GLY A 287 -4.37 -8.78 3.99
CA GLY A 287 -3.87 -9.17 5.31
C GLY A 287 -4.17 -10.62 5.69
N MET A 288 -5.34 -11.14 5.32
CA MET A 288 -5.68 -12.56 5.50
C MET A 288 -4.81 -13.45 4.62
N ARG A 289 -4.68 -13.13 3.33
CA ARG A 289 -3.89 -13.91 2.36
C ARG A 289 -2.42 -14.01 2.74
N LEU A 290 -1.84 -12.95 3.33
CA LEU A 290 -0.48 -12.95 3.86
C LEU A 290 -0.28 -13.98 4.99
N ASN A 291 -1.36 -14.32 5.72
CA ASN A 291 -1.35 -15.27 6.84
C ASN A 291 -1.90 -16.65 6.50
N GLU A 292 -2.31 -16.90 5.26
CA GLU A 292 -2.93 -18.17 4.87
C GLU A 292 -1.93 -19.24 4.44
N GLY A 293 -2.36 -20.49 4.61
CA GLY A 293 -1.72 -21.67 4.04
C GLY A 293 -0.23 -21.77 4.37
N ARG A 294 0.59 -21.77 3.31
CA ARG A 294 2.06 -21.83 3.37
C ARG A 294 2.71 -20.54 2.86
N PHE A 295 2.02 -19.40 2.97
CA PHE A 295 2.60 -18.15 2.53
C PHE A 295 3.86 -17.82 3.37
N PRO A 296 4.97 -17.36 2.76
CA PRO A 296 6.26 -17.19 3.48
C PRO A 296 6.21 -16.19 4.64
N LEU A 297 5.24 -15.26 4.66
CA LEU A 297 5.08 -14.26 5.73
C LEU A 297 4.04 -14.66 6.79
N LYS A 298 3.49 -15.89 6.73
CA LYS A 298 2.50 -16.35 7.71
C LYS A 298 3.02 -16.23 9.14
N GLY A 299 2.25 -15.53 9.98
CA GLY A 299 2.60 -15.26 11.38
C GLY A 299 3.67 -14.18 11.56
N GLN A 300 4.10 -13.51 10.48
CA GLN A 300 5.10 -12.45 10.48
C GLN A 300 4.52 -11.10 10.03
N VAL A 301 3.20 -10.95 10.05
CA VAL A 301 2.49 -9.71 9.68
C VAL A 301 2.06 -8.98 10.94
N CYS A 302 2.41 -7.70 11.05
CA CYS A 302 1.94 -6.79 12.07
C CYS A 302 0.97 -5.80 11.43
N THR A 303 -0.32 -5.95 11.67
CA THR A 303 -1.34 -5.00 11.19
C THR A 303 -1.54 -3.87 12.18
N ILE A 304 -1.59 -2.63 11.67
CA ILE A 304 -1.62 -1.37 12.43
C ILE A 304 -2.71 -0.48 11.83
N PRO A 305 -4.01 -0.69 12.14
CA PRO A 305 -5.06 0.21 11.67
C PRO A 305 -4.89 1.61 12.27
N TYR A 306 -5.14 2.63 11.45
CA TYR A 306 -5.21 4.03 11.86
C TYR A 306 -6.68 4.36 12.14
N PHE A 307 -7.01 4.61 13.38
CA PHE A 307 -8.36 4.94 13.80
C PHE A 307 -8.53 6.45 13.93
N ILE A 308 -9.46 6.99 13.15
CA ILE A 308 -9.78 8.40 13.16
C ILE A 308 -10.99 8.61 14.06
N PHE A 309 -10.79 9.32 15.16
CA PHE A 309 -11.82 9.65 16.11
C PHE A 309 -12.08 11.17 16.17
N GLN A 310 -13.36 11.51 16.35
CA GLN A 310 -13.76 12.82 16.87
C GLN A 310 -14.32 12.60 18.28
N LYS A 311 -13.91 13.44 19.23
CA LYS A 311 -14.34 13.31 20.63
C LYS A 311 -15.86 13.33 20.76
N GLY A 312 -16.43 12.29 21.36
CA GLY A 312 -17.86 12.13 21.53
C GLY A 312 -18.62 11.54 20.33
N GLU A 313 -17.91 11.18 19.26
CA GLU A 313 -18.45 10.44 18.12
C GLU A 313 -17.94 9.00 18.11
N GLU A 314 -18.73 8.08 17.56
CA GLU A 314 -18.20 6.75 17.19
C GLU A 314 -17.20 6.94 16.05
N SER A 315 -16.13 6.12 16.05
CA SER A 315 -15.19 6.10 14.94
C SER A 315 -15.90 5.82 13.61
N ARG A 316 -15.42 6.48 12.56
CA ARG A 316 -16.20 6.57 11.31
C ARG A 316 -16.19 5.30 10.46
N GLU A 317 -15.36 4.26 10.75
CA GLU A 317 -15.30 3.15 9.79
C GLU A 317 -15.09 1.74 10.36
N VAL A 318 -13.97 1.09 10.06
CA VAL A 318 -13.86 -0.38 10.03
C VAL A 318 -13.96 -1.01 11.42
N GLU A 319 -13.44 -0.35 12.45
CA GLU A 319 -13.57 -0.83 13.83
C GLU A 319 -15.02 -0.81 14.31
N SER A 320 -15.85 0.11 13.77
CA SER A 320 -17.29 0.14 14.07
C SER A 320 -18.00 -1.16 13.68
N ASN A 321 -17.43 -1.95 12.77
CA ASN A 321 -17.96 -3.23 12.32
C ASN A 321 -17.30 -4.43 13.02
N LEU A 322 -16.16 -4.23 13.70
CA LEU A 322 -15.39 -5.30 14.32
C LEU A 322 -15.68 -5.42 15.82
N PHE A 323 -15.64 -4.31 16.54
CA PHE A 323 -15.76 -4.30 18.00
C PHE A 323 -16.40 -3.01 18.54
N TYR A 324 -16.78 -3.02 19.82
CA TYR A 324 -17.27 -1.82 20.53
C TYR A 324 -16.07 -1.04 21.07
N SER A 325 -15.91 0.19 20.57
CA SER A 325 -14.69 1.02 20.77
C SER A 325 -14.76 1.98 21.96
N ASP A 326 -15.79 1.91 22.82
CA ASP A 326 -15.99 2.83 23.95
C ASP A 326 -14.74 2.99 24.83
N TRP A 327 -13.96 1.93 25.00
CA TRP A 327 -12.73 1.93 25.78
C TRP A 327 -11.59 2.73 25.15
N LEU A 328 -11.67 3.09 23.87
CA LEU A 328 -10.70 3.95 23.20
C LEU A 328 -10.95 5.45 23.45
N GLN A 329 -12.13 5.84 23.94
CA GLN A 329 -12.49 7.24 24.15
C GLN A 329 -11.57 7.97 25.15
N ASP A 330 -10.90 7.24 26.03
CA ASP A 330 -9.90 7.81 26.96
C ASP A 330 -8.57 8.17 26.27
N TYR A 331 -8.38 7.82 24.98
CA TYR A 331 -7.14 7.95 24.22
C TYR A 331 -7.28 8.83 22.96
N VAL A 332 -8.39 9.56 22.81
CA VAL A 332 -8.70 10.36 21.62
C VAL A 332 -8.38 11.85 21.77
N ASP A 333 -7.75 12.28 22.84
CA ASP A 333 -7.39 13.69 23.04
C ASP A 333 -6.12 14.09 22.26
N GLU A 334 -5.22 13.13 21.99
CA GLU A 334 -3.97 13.32 21.25
C GLU A 334 -3.62 12.04 20.47
N PRO A 335 -2.77 12.11 19.42
CA PRO A 335 -2.32 10.92 18.72
C PRO A 335 -1.76 9.90 19.69
N THR A 336 -2.30 8.68 19.65
CA THR A 336 -1.95 7.65 20.63
C THR A 336 -1.67 6.33 19.93
N PHE A 337 -0.51 5.75 20.21
CA PHE A 337 -0.14 4.42 19.76
C PHE A 337 -0.42 3.39 20.86
N ILE A 338 -1.05 2.27 20.50
CA ILE A 338 -1.39 1.19 21.44
C ILE A 338 -0.84 -0.13 20.91
N SER A 339 0.09 -0.74 21.66
CA SER A 339 0.53 -2.11 21.41
C SER A 339 -0.46 -3.09 22.06
N LEU A 340 -1.01 -4.03 21.27
CA LEU A 340 -2.02 -4.98 21.74
C LEU A 340 -1.48 -6.39 21.95
N ASP A 341 -0.30 -6.71 21.46
CA ASP A 341 0.28 -8.06 21.38
C ASP A 341 1.49 -8.28 22.30
N GLU A 342 1.61 -7.45 23.33
CA GLU A 342 2.63 -7.61 24.34
C GLU A 342 2.38 -8.83 25.25
N GLU A 343 3.41 -9.25 25.96
CA GLU A 343 3.29 -10.33 26.97
C GLU A 343 2.14 -10.02 27.94
N ASP A 344 1.34 -11.00 28.25
CA ASP A 344 0.15 -10.90 29.11
C ASP A 344 -1.00 -10.02 28.53
N SER A 345 -1.02 -9.77 27.22
CA SER A 345 -2.08 -8.99 26.60
C SER A 345 -3.47 -9.53 26.95
N PRO A 346 -4.39 -8.67 27.42
CA PRO A 346 -5.77 -9.06 27.58
C PRO A 346 -6.50 -9.20 26.22
N PHE A 347 -6.00 -8.55 25.17
CA PHE A 347 -6.63 -8.52 23.84
C PHE A 347 -6.45 -9.83 23.06
N SER A 348 -5.60 -10.72 23.53
CA SER A 348 -5.46 -12.10 23.06
C SER A 348 -6.36 -13.09 23.79
N LYS A 349 -7.30 -12.61 24.63
CA LYS A 349 -8.20 -13.45 25.45
C LYS A 349 -9.65 -13.20 25.07
N GLU A 350 -10.41 -14.29 24.91
CA GLU A 350 -11.83 -14.21 24.62
C GLU A 350 -12.60 -13.44 25.70
N GLY A 351 -13.61 -12.68 25.29
CA GLY A 351 -14.53 -11.97 26.16
C GLY A 351 -13.98 -10.70 26.83
N VAL A 352 -12.74 -10.29 26.54
CA VAL A 352 -12.16 -9.03 27.05
C VAL A 352 -12.66 -7.82 26.24
N VAL A 353 -12.67 -7.94 24.92
CA VAL A 353 -13.29 -6.97 24.01
C VAL A 353 -14.51 -7.61 23.40
N ALA A 354 -15.64 -6.92 23.46
CA ALA A 354 -16.87 -7.38 22.83
C ALA A 354 -16.75 -7.17 21.32
N LEU A 355 -16.64 -8.27 20.57
CA LEU A 355 -16.72 -8.24 19.13
C LEU A 355 -18.16 -8.11 18.68
N LYS A 356 -18.39 -7.52 17.52
CA LYS A 356 -19.70 -7.36 16.91
C LYS A 356 -20.20 -8.66 16.27
N GLU A 357 -21.50 -8.73 16.00
CA GLU A 357 -22.13 -9.91 15.41
C GLU A 357 -21.44 -10.29 14.08
N GLY A 358 -21.13 -11.56 13.94
CA GLY A 358 -20.41 -12.10 12.76
C GLY A 358 -18.90 -12.03 12.85
N CYS A 359 -18.32 -11.42 13.91
CA CYS A 359 -16.89 -11.47 14.19
C CYS A 359 -16.56 -12.55 15.23
N GLU A 360 -15.48 -13.28 15.05
CA GLU A 360 -15.08 -14.41 15.87
C GLU A 360 -13.64 -14.27 16.38
N GLY A 361 -13.34 -14.92 17.53
CA GLY A 361 -12.00 -14.98 18.11
C GLY A 361 -11.67 -13.79 18.98
N VAL A 362 -10.44 -13.29 18.91
CA VAL A 362 -9.92 -12.23 19.77
C VAL A 362 -9.43 -11.03 18.93
N LEU A 363 -9.27 -9.88 19.55
CA LEU A 363 -8.91 -8.66 18.82
C LEU A 363 -7.55 -8.77 18.11
N THR A 364 -6.58 -9.45 18.75
CA THR A 364 -5.25 -9.67 18.16
C THR A 364 -5.23 -10.65 16.99
N ASP A 365 -6.32 -11.35 16.70
CA ASP A 365 -6.45 -12.12 15.46
C ASP A 365 -6.61 -11.22 14.22
N TYR A 366 -7.02 -9.97 14.42
CA TYR A 366 -7.30 -9.02 13.35
C TYR A 366 -6.15 -8.03 13.13
N PHE A 367 -5.55 -7.53 14.21
CA PHE A 367 -4.42 -6.60 14.18
C PHE A 367 -3.67 -6.59 15.53
N GLN A 368 -2.41 -6.15 15.52
CA GLN A 368 -1.51 -6.22 16.67
C GLN A 368 -1.26 -4.87 17.34
N LYS A 369 -1.46 -3.79 16.61
CA LYS A 369 -1.26 -2.43 17.09
C LYS A 369 -2.45 -1.55 16.67
N ILE A 370 -2.58 -0.39 17.29
CA ILE A 370 -3.52 0.67 16.87
C ILE A 370 -2.78 1.99 16.89
N LEU A 371 -3.03 2.84 15.90
CA LEU A 371 -2.67 4.24 15.94
C LEU A 371 -3.95 5.07 15.89
N ILE A 372 -4.24 5.79 16.97
CA ILE A 372 -5.38 6.70 17.05
C ILE A 372 -4.94 8.07 16.52
N LEU A 373 -5.70 8.62 15.58
CA LEU A 373 -5.49 9.90 14.92
C LEU A 373 -6.70 10.79 15.18
N PRO A 374 -6.73 11.56 16.29
CA PRO A 374 -7.87 12.38 16.63
C PRO A 374 -8.00 13.60 15.71
N ASN A 375 -9.23 13.97 15.41
CA ASN A 375 -9.56 15.20 14.67
C ASN A 375 -8.87 15.35 13.31
N SER A 376 -8.60 14.24 12.60
CA SER A 376 -8.07 14.30 11.25
C SER A 376 -9.12 14.91 10.30
N GLU A 377 -8.66 15.84 9.47
CA GLU A 377 -9.48 16.51 8.46
C GLU A 377 -9.23 15.89 7.08
N GLU A 378 -10.10 16.16 6.13
CA GLU A 378 -9.89 15.77 4.75
C GLU A 378 -8.68 16.53 4.17
N ALA A 379 -7.76 15.81 3.54
CA ALA A 379 -6.57 16.39 2.95
C ALA A 379 -6.92 17.21 1.68
N PRO A 380 -6.26 18.34 1.45
CA PRO A 380 -6.46 19.11 0.23
C PRO A 380 -6.00 18.31 -0.98
N LYS A 381 -6.78 18.40 -2.08
CA LYS A 381 -6.45 17.74 -3.34
C LYS A 381 -5.35 18.46 -4.09
N ILE A 382 -4.62 17.73 -4.92
CA ILE A 382 -3.59 18.26 -5.83
C ILE A 382 -4.22 19.28 -6.76
N GLN A 383 -3.69 20.51 -6.78
CA GLN A 383 -4.17 21.62 -7.62
C GLN A 383 -3.67 21.53 -9.06
#